data_cf89278a0a2c92310c664b2cf75a67fd
#
_entry.id   cf89278a0a2c92310c664b2cf75a67fd
#
_cell.length_a   1.000
_cell.length_b   1.000
_cell.length_c   1.000
_cell.angle_alpha   90.00
_cell.angle_beta   90.00
_cell.angle_gamma   90.00
#
_symmetry.space_group_name_H-M   'P 1'
#
loop_
_entity.id
_entity.type
_entity.pdbx_description
1 polymer ?
#
loop_
_entity_poly.entity_id
_entity_poly.type
_entity_poly.pdbx_seq_one_letter_code
_entity_poly.pdbx_strand_id
1 'polypeptide(L)'
;MFQATRRRLAIWYTTITAILLLLFASGVYLYVRSTLIERIDDTLYHVVEVVERALVIEPINFQPNQVRVNVEASFPNNAENAEDDRIDLEWFSPNGELLWSTFSQILDIPIHTHHTGETVRIEGMGGWGESAQLFRQVTKRIEKGRQVLGYLRVSHPWFEVTKPSRELIFDLALGITLMILSVAASGWFLSGKAMEPVGESYQRLKQFTADASHELRSPIALIQTNVQIALADLDAGEEEKNTVQYKQQLKVVERLTQRLGKLVNDLLFLARQDSGINTDLFSSCPLDALLMEVVDEQQFVAREKQINLGLNLVDSPLTEVNPELLENWFTLTGNWEQLVRLFTNLIGNALQYTPPQGVIKVELARIEGINRVTGMRYTNSHLQVKVSDTGSGIPADALPKLFDRFYRVDPARSHKGGKTATATTTGSGLGLAIAQAIIEHHQGQIQVASNLGEGTTFTVILPIFDKRSQESGVRSQEEEEEEGRRKKEEGRRKKEE
;
A
#
# COMPACT_ATOMS: atom_id res chain seq x y z
N MET A 1 -4.25 -17.92 -7.12
CA MET A 1 -3.64 -17.72 -5.79
C MET A 1 -3.95 -16.30 -5.23
N PHE A 2 -3.65 -15.23 -5.92
CA PHE A 2 -3.84 -13.84 -5.48
C PHE A 2 -5.28 -13.45 -5.14
N GLN A 3 -6.29 -13.91 -5.90
CA GLN A 3 -7.70 -13.64 -5.59
C GLN A 3 -8.14 -14.25 -4.25
N ALA A 4 -7.62 -15.43 -3.89
CA ALA A 4 -7.91 -16.07 -2.61
C ALA A 4 -7.29 -15.29 -1.44
N THR A 5 -6.06 -14.78 -1.59
CA THR A 5 -5.38 -13.96 -0.57
C THR A 5 -6.09 -12.63 -0.39
N ARG A 6 -6.48 -11.96 -1.49
CA ARG A 6 -7.29 -10.74 -1.47
C ARG A 6 -8.59 -10.92 -0.69
N ARG A 7 -9.33 -12.00 -0.98
CA ARG A 7 -10.59 -12.32 -0.29
C ARG A 7 -10.36 -12.60 1.21
N ARG A 8 -9.32 -13.34 1.55
CA ARG A 8 -8.99 -13.63 2.96
C ARG A 8 -8.68 -12.36 3.74
N LEU A 9 -7.82 -11.48 3.21
CA LEU A 9 -7.49 -10.22 3.86
C LEU A 9 -8.74 -9.34 4.07
N ALA A 10 -9.56 -9.16 3.04
CA ALA A 10 -10.79 -8.38 3.17
C ALA A 10 -11.73 -8.96 4.24
N ILE A 11 -11.92 -10.28 4.28
CA ILE A 11 -12.74 -10.96 5.30
C ILE A 11 -12.15 -10.76 6.70
N TRP A 12 -10.85 -10.95 6.88
CA TRP A 12 -10.20 -10.79 8.20
C TRP A 12 -10.37 -9.37 8.74
N TYR A 13 -10.08 -8.34 7.94
CA TYR A 13 -10.26 -6.95 8.36
C TYR A 13 -11.73 -6.64 8.69
N THR A 14 -12.65 -7.07 7.86
CA THR A 14 -14.09 -6.85 8.10
C THR A 14 -14.56 -7.55 9.38
N THR A 15 -14.12 -8.79 9.61
CA THR A 15 -14.50 -9.57 10.80
C THR A 15 -13.96 -8.93 12.08
N ILE A 16 -12.67 -8.56 12.11
CA ILE A 16 -12.07 -7.91 13.28
C ILE A 16 -12.78 -6.59 13.59
N THR A 17 -13.02 -5.77 12.55
CA THR A 17 -13.71 -4.49 12.72
C THR A 17 -15.14 -4.70 13.21
N ALA A 18 -15.87 -5.69 12.70
CA ALA A 18 -17.23 -6.01 13.17
C ALA A 18 -17.26 -6.40 14.64
N ILE A 19 -16.31 -7.23 15.10
CA ILE A 19 -16.21 -7.62 16.52
C ILE A 19 -15.94 -6.38 17.40
N LEU A 20 -15.00 -5.53 17.01
CA LEU A 20 -14.67 -4.31 17.76
C LEU A 20 -15.86 -3.35 17.84
N LEU A 21 -16.58 -3.16 16.74
CA LEU A 21 -17.78 -2.31 16.70
C LEU A 21 -18.90 -2.86 17.58
N LEU A 22 -19.12 -4.18 17.59
CA LEU A 22 -20.12 -4.81 18.45
C LEU A 22 -19.77 -4.67 19.93
N LEU A 23 -18.50 -4.84 20.31
CA LEU A 23 -18.02 -4.62 21.68
C LEU A 23 -18.22 -3.16 22.09
N PHE A 24 -17.86 -2.21 21.24
CA PHE A 24 -18.05 -0.79 21.49
C PHE A 24 -19.54 -0.44 21.66
N ALA A 25 -20.39 -0.90 20.74
CA ALA A 25 -21.83 -0.65 20.80
C ALA A 25 -22.47 -1.26 22.06
N SER A 26 -22.03 -2.45 22.46
CA SER A 26 -22.48 -3.07 23.72
C SER A 26 -22.08 -2.23 24.93
N GLY A 27 -20.87 -1.69 24.95
CA GLY A 27 -20.42 -0.78 26.01
C GLY A 27 -21.25 0.51 26.06
N VAL A 28 -21.47 1.14 24.91
CA VAL A 28 -22.30 2.35 24.81
C VAL A 28 -23.73 2.08 25.27
N TYR A 29 -24.33 0.99 24.82
CA TYR A 29 -25.69 0.61 25.23
C TYR A 29 -25.80 0.41 26.74
N LEU A 30 -24.88 -0.35 27.35
CA LEU A 30 -24.87 -0.59 28.78
C LEU A 30 -24.68 0.71 29.57
N TYR A 31 -23.77 1.56 29.13
CA TYR A 31 -23.53 2.86 29.74
C TYR A 31 -24.77 3.77 29.69
N VAL A 32 -25.36 3.96 28.52
CA VAL A 32 -26.55 4.81 28.36
C VAL A 32 -27.71 4.25 29.17
N ARG A 33 -27.94 2.93 29.13
CA ARG A 33 -29.01 2.30 29.92
C ARG A 33 -28.80 2.50 31.42
N SER A 34 -27.58 2.33 31.94
CA SER A 34 -27.31 2.55 33.38
C SER A 34 -27.54 4.00 33.78
N THR A 35 -27.10 4.95 32.95
CA THR A 35 -27.29 6.38 33.18
C THR A 35 -28.78 6.78 33.17
N LEU A 36 -29.56 6.19 32.27
CA LEU A 36 -31.02 6.45 32.24
C LEU A 36 -31.71 5.93 33.52
N ILE A 37 -31.34 4.73 34.00
CA ILE A 37 -31.87 4.16 35.23
C ILE A 37 -31.50 5.03 36.43
N GLU A 38 -30.25 5.42 36.56
CA GLU A 38 -29.73 6.27 37.63
C GLU A 38 -30.48 7.63 37.66
N ARG A 39 -30.67 8.23 36.48
CA ARG A 39 -31.43 9.50 36.35
C ARG A 39 -32.90 9.38 36.82
N ILE A 40 -33.56 8.26 36.51
CA ILE A 40 -34.92 8.02 37.01
C ILE A 40 -34.93 7.83 38.52
N ASP A 41 -33.99 7.04 39.05
CA ASP A 41 -33.88 6.82 40.49
C ASP A 41 -33.65 8.16 41.22
N ASP A 42 -32.75 9.03 40.74
CA ASP A 42 -32.52 10.38 41.30
C ASP A 42 -33.80 11.23 41.27
N THR A 43 -34.54 11.18 40.15
CA THR A 43 -35.82 11.90 40.04
C THR A 43 -36.82 11.42 41.06
N LEU A 44 -36.99 10.09 41.21
CA LEU A 44 -37.89 9.49 42.21
C LEU A 44 -37.51 9.86 43.65
N TYR A 45 -36.22 9.84 43.98
CA TYR A 45 -35.74 10.26 45.28
C TYR A 45 -36.00 11.74 45.58
N HIS A 46 -35.81 12.60 44.56
CA HIS A 46 -36.10 14.01 44.68
C HIS A 46 -37.60 14.25 44.95
N VAL A 47 -38.48 13.57 44.24
CA VAL A 47 -39.94 13.64 44.44
C VAL A 47 -40.29 13.16 45.86
N VAL A 48 -39.72 12.03 46.33
CA VAL A 48 -39.92 11.55 47.69
C VAL A 48 -39.52 12.62 48.73
N GLU A 49 -38.40 13.29 48.54
CA GLU A 49 -37.90 14.33 49.46
C GLU A 49 -38.82 15.57 49.46
N VAL A 50 -39.29 16.00 48.31
CA VAL A 50 -40.23 17.13 48.15
C VAL A 50 -41.56 16.81 48.82
N VAL A 51 -42.14 15.64 48.58
CA VAL A 51 -43.37 15.20 49.22
C VAL A 51 -43.22 15.07 50.72
N GLU A 52 -42.15 14.46 51.21
CA GLU A 52 -41.85 14.33 52.66
C GLU A 52 -41.85 15.68 53.37
N ARG A 53 -41.30 16.73 52.75
CA ARG A 53 -41.26 18.10 53.30
C ARG A 53 -42.65 18.77 53.25
N ALA A 54 -43.53 18.38 52.34
CA ALA A 54 -44.83 18.93 52.16
C ALA A 54 -45.91 18.27 53.06
N LEU A 55 -45.59 17.16 53.73
CA LEU A 55 -46.55 16.44 54.55
C LEU A 55 -47.10 17.29 55.74
N VAL A 56 -48.42 17.36 55.85
CA VAL A 56 -49.09 17.99 56.97
C VAL A 56 -49.26 17.00 58.08
N ILE A 57 -48.59 17.26 59.26
CA ILE A 57 -48.54 16.34 60.38
C ILE A 57 -49.36 16.92 61.51
N GLU A 58 -50.38 16.23 61.94
CA GLU A 58 -51.30 16.63 62.99
C GLU A 58 -51.17 15.75 64.23
N PRO A 59 -51.37 16.27 65.45
CA PRO A 59 -51.43 15.46 66.65
C PRO A 59 -52.70 14.63 66.69
N ILE A 60 -52.64 13.43 67.26
CA ILE A 60 -53.81 12.56 67.44
C ILE A 60 -54.58 13.02 68.67
N ASN A 61 -55.87 13.33 68.48
CA ASN A 61 -56.75 13.71 69.57
C ASN A 61 -56.74 12.66 70.71
N PHE A 62 -56.46 13.12 71.93
CA PHE A 62 -56.33 12.31 73.16
C PHE A 62 -54.91 11.63 73.42
N GLN A 63 -53.92 11.79 72.54
CA GLN A 63 -52.57 11.29 72.78
C GLN A 63 -51.52 12.35 72.34
N PRO A 64 -51.10 13.24 73.27
CA PRO A 64 -50.26 14.39 72.93
C PRO A 64 -48.86 14.07 72.36
N ASN A 65 -48.42 12.80 72.50
CA ASN A 65 -47.10 12.36 71.99
C ASN A 65 -47.20 11.54 70.69
N GLN A 66 -48.39 11.34 70.11
CA GLN A 66 -48.55 10.63 68.85
C GLN A 66 -49.05 11.60 67.75
N VAL A 67 -48.46 11.45 66.59
CA VAL A 67 -48.77 12.29 65.42
C VAL A 67 -49.19 11.40 64.23
N ARG A 68 -50.04 11.95 63.36
CA ARG A 68 -50.44 11.31 62.09
C ARG A 68 -50.28 12.26 60.91
N VAL A 69 -50.16 11.71 59.74
CA VAL A 69 -50.23 12.50 58.53
C VAL A 69 -51.72 12.76 58.18
N ASN A 70 -52.08 14.04 58.00
CA ASN A 70 -53.37 14.41 57.43
C ASN A 70 -53.30 14.18 55.93
N VAL A 71 -53.88 13.08 55.45
CA VAL A 71 -53.84 12.63 54.05
C VAL A 71 -54.53 13.62 53.14
N GLU A 72 -55.72 14.14 53.55
CA GLU A 72 -56.52 15.09 52.76
C GLU A 72 -55.80 16.44 52.57
N ALA A 73 -55.13 16.91 53.62
CA ALA A 73 -54.39 18.17 53.57
C ALA A 73 -53.02 18.04 52.88
N SER A 74 -52.40 16.86 52.98
CA SER A 74 -51.08 16.57 52.38
C SER A 74 -51.19 16.24 50.90
N PHE A 75 -52.28 15.64 50.48
CA PHE A 75 -52.48 15.17 49.11
C PHE A 75 -53.82 15.69 48.54
N PRO A 76 -53.88 16.96 48.14
CA PRO A 76 -55.13 17.52 47.57
C PRO A 76 -55.52 16.79 46.30
N ASN A 77 -56.86 16.54 46.13
CA ASN A 77 -57.42 15.84 44.99
C ASN A 77 -57.27 16.69 43.70
N ASN A 78 -56.16 16.59 43.05
CA ASN A 78 -55.90 17.11 41.68
C ASN A 78 -55.81 15.97 40.67
N ALA A 79 -56.87 15.16 40.56
CA ALA A 79 -56.87 13.96 39.71
C ALA A 79 -57.31 14.21 38.25
N GLU A 80 -57.11 15.43 37.68
CA GLU A 80 -57.72 15.74 36.36
C GLU A 80 -56.71 16.02 35.22
N ASN A 81 -55.46 15.61 35.27
CA ASN A 81 -54.61 15.71 34.06
C ASN A 81 -53.91 14.39 33.76
N ALA A 82 -54.55 13.60 32.92
CA ALA A 82 -54.02 12.32 32.45
C ALA A 82 -53.07 12.56 31.25
N GLU A 83 -51.81 12.81 31.52
CA GLU A 83 -50.71 12.64 30.54
C GLU A 83 -49.89 11.42 30.92
N ASP A 84 -49.48 10.66 29.92
CA ASP A 84 -48.75 9.38 30.07
C ASP A 84 -47.37 9.49 30.78
N ASP A 85 -46.89 10.71 31.05
CA ASP A 85 -45.56 11.00 31.65
C ASP A 85 -45.63 11.27 33.16
N ARG A 86 -46.59 10.66 33.89
CA ARG A 86 -46.77 10.97 35.31
C ARG A 86 -45.93 10.13 36.22
N ILE A 87 -45.41 10.80 37.26
CA ILE A 87 -44.92 10.16 38.47
C ILE A 87 -46.13 9.88 39.36
N ASP A 88 -46.33 8.62 39.63
CA ASP A 88 -47.44 8.20 40.48
C ASP A 88 -46.98 8.10 41.94
N LEU A 89 -47.86 8.51 42.84
CA LEU A 89 -47.65 8.56 44.25
C LEU A 89 -48.67 7.68 44.99
N GLU A 90 -48.21 6.95 45.99
CA GLU A 90 -49.05 6.15 46.87
C GLU A 90 -48.59 6.37 48.32
N TRP A 91 -49.58 6.58 49.19
CA TRP A 91 -49.37 6.70 50.64
C TRP A 91 -49.99 5.54 51.37
N PHE A 92 -49.18 4.86 52.19
CA PHE A 92 -49.59 3.70 52.98
C PHE A 92 -49.52 4.03 54.46
N SER A 93 -50.43 3.44 55.24
CA SER A 93 -50.44 3.48 56.71
C SER A 93 -49.19 2.82 57.29
N PRO A 94 -48.87 3.01 58.58
CA PRO A 94 -47.79 2.25 59.27
C PRO A 94 -47.99 0.74 59.20
N ASN A 95 -49.22 0.25 59.02
CA ASN A 95 -49.57 -1.18 58.91
C ASN A 95 -49.48 -1.69 57.49
N GLY A 96 -49.20 -0.84 56.48
CA GLY A 96 -49.10 -1.19 55.09
C GLY A 96 -50.43 -1.11 54.30
N GLU A 97 -51.50 -0.52 54.87
CA GLU A 97 -52.74 -0.31 54.16
C GLU A 97 -52.66 0.92 53.27
N LEU A 98 -53.10 0.82 52.00
CA LEU A 98 -53.14 1.95 51.08
C LEU A 98 -54.20 2.98 51.54
N LEU A 99 -53.78 4.21 51.80
CA LEU A 99 -54.63 5.30 52.23
C LEU A 99 -54.95 6.30 51.11
N TRP A 100 -54.02 6.44 50.18
CA TRP A 100 -54.17 7.37 49.07
C TRP A 100 -53.28 6.98 47.86
N SER A 101 -53.74 7.19 46.66
CA SER A 101 -53.04 6.87 45.43
C SER A 101 -53.42 7.79 44.29
N THR A 102 -52.48 8.14 43.40
CA THR A 102 -52.73 8.77 42.10
C THR A 102 -53.09 7.76 41.02
N PHE A 103 -52.80 6.47 41.23
CA PHE A 103 -53.17 5.44 40.29
C PHE A 103 -54.70 5.30 40.18
N SER A 104 -55.19 5.11 38.98
CA SER A 104 -56.63 4.86 38.72
C SER A 104 -57.08 3.50 39.24
N GLN A 105 -56.18 2.55 39.44
CA GLN A 105 -56.46 1.21 39.98
C GLN A 105 -55.47 0.88 41.07
N ILE A 106 -55.93 0.19 42.11
CA ILE A 106 -55.12 -0.26 43.22
C ILE A 106 -54.16 -1.34 42.73
N LEU A 107 -52.85 -1.10 42.93
CA LEU A 107 -51.81 -2.04 42.54
C LEU A 107 -51.49 -2.97 43.69
N ASP A 108 -51.61 -4.29 43.51
CA ASP A 108 -51.22 -5.30 44.48
C ASP A 108 -49.68 -5.55 44.46
N ILE A 109 -48.93 -4.56 44.93
CA ILE A 109 -47.46 -4.63 44.95
C ILE A 109 -47.01 -4.60 46.44
N PRO A 110 -46.22 -5.58 46.91
CA PRO A 110 -45.70 -5.58 48.28
C PRO A 110 -44.87 -4.31 48.57
N ILE A 111 -44.90 -3.88 49.83
CA ILE A 111 -44.10 -2.73 50.29
C ILE A 111 -42.70 -3.23 50.63
N HIS A 112 -41.73 -2.86 49.80
CA HIS A 112 -40.30 -3.12 50.02
C HIS A 112 -39.58 -1.81 50.27
N THR A 113 -39.07 -1.61 51.45
CA THR A 113 -38.31 -0.41 51.84
C THR A 113 -36.82 -0.62 51.51
N HIS A 114 -36.47 -0.63 50.24
CA HIS A 114 -35.08 -0.69 49.81
C HIS A 114 -34.50 0.71 49.58
N HIS A 115 -33.17 0.85 49.81
CA HIS A 115 -32.45 2.09 49.56
C HIS A 115 -32.17 2.34 48.04
N THR A 116 -32.50 1.38 47.19
CA THR A 116 -32.33 1.49 45.72
C THR A 116 -33.68 1.26 45.06
N GLY A 117 -33.91 1.98 43.93
CA GLY A 117 -35.12 1.78 43.15
C GLY A 117 -35.27 0.33 42.67
N GLU A 118 -36.50 -0.16 42.65
CA GLU A 118 -36.83 -1.48 42.10
C GLU A 118 -37.70 -1.37 40.84
N THR A 119 -37.54 -2.34 39.92
CA THR A 119 -38.38 -2.41 38.72
C THR A 119 -39.44 -3.48 38.91
N VAL A 120 -40.69 -3.09 38.83
CA VAL A 120 -41.85 -3.95 39.07
C VAL A 120 -42.66 -4.12 37.80
N ARG A 121 -43.14 -5.33 37.58
CA ARG A 121 -44.02 -5.67 36.46
C ARG A 121 -45.45 -5.79 36.97
N ILE A 122 -46.36 -5.03 36.38
CA ILE A 122 -47.77 -5.05 36.69
C ILE A 122 -48.52 -5.77 35.57
N GLU A 123 -49.23 -6.86 35.91
CA GLU A 123 -50.08 -7.60 34.99
C GLU A 123 -51.55 -7.14 35.18
N GLY A 124 -52.22 -6.70 34.10
CA GLY A 124 -53.66 -6.48 34.13
C GLY A 124 -54.16 -5.04 34.11
N MET A 125 -53.38 -4.05 33.74
CA MET A 125 -53.80 -2.64 33.59
C MET A 125 -54.39 -2.34 32.20
N GLY A 126 -55.14 -3.25 31.61
CA GLY A 126 -55.76 -3.03 30.32
C GLY A 126 -56.67 -4.19 29.95
N GLY A 127 -57.76 -3.88 29.25
CA GLY A 127 -58.65 -4.88 28.70
C GLY A 127 -57.94 -5.89 27.81
N TRP A 128 -58.63 -6.90 27.38
CA TRP A 128 -58.15 -8.04 26.59
C TRP A 128 -57.07 -7.67 25.55
N GLY A 129 -55.76 -7.90 25.87
CA GLY A 129 -54.65 -7.79 24.93
C GLY A 129 -53.54 -6.79 25.29
N GLU A 130 -53.61 -6.05 26.40
CA GLU A 130 -52.55 -5.10 26.78
C GLU A 130 -51.37 -5.77 27.52
N SER A 131 -50.17 -5.47 27.02
CA SER A 131 -48.91 -5.96 27.55
C SER A 131 -48.64 -5.44 28.95
N ALA A 132 -48.18 -6.31 29.84
CA ALA A 132 -47.75 -5.96 31.19
C ALA A 132 -46.87 -4.68 31.17
N GLN A 133 -47.23 -3.72 32.00
CA GLN A 133 -46.49 -2.47 32.14
C GLN A 133 -45.39 -2.62 33.20
N LEU A 134 -44.21 -2.06 32.91
CA LEU A 134 -43.12 -2.00 33.86
C LEU A 134 -43.05 -0.60 34.47
N PHE A 135 -42.82 -0.57 35.78
CA PHE A 135 -42.64 0.65 36.54
C PHE A 135 -41.31 0.58 37.30
N ARG A 136 -40.62 1.71 37.43
CA ARG A 136 -39.55 1.94 38.36
C ARG A 136 -40.15 2.60 39.61
N GLN A 137 -39.88 2.07 40.80
CA GLN A 137 -40.43 2.59 42.03
C GLN A 137 -39.42 2.70 43.13
N VAL A 138 -39.65 3.67 44.00
CA VAL A 138 -38.91 3.88 45.24
C VAL A 138 -39.91 3.98 46.38
N THR A 139 -39.72 3.18 47.40
CA THR A 139 -40.55 3.20 48.61
C THR A 139 -39.75 3.68 49.81
N LYS A 140 -40.12 4.79 50.40
CA LYS A 140 -39.48 5.36 51.58
C LYS A 140 -40.37 5.28 52.79
N ARG A 141 -39.84 4.78 53.91
CA ARG A 141 -40.48 4.84 55.20
C ARG A 141 -40.30 6.24 55.80
N ILE A 142 -41.44 6.88 56.16
CA ILE A 142 -41.50 8.23 56.68
C ILE A 142 -41.68 8.14 58.18
N GLU A 143 -40.79 8.83 58.96
CA GLU A 143 -40.75 8.77 60.39
C GLU A 143 -40.65 10.18 60.99
N LYS A 144 -41.24 10.37 62.20
CA LYS A 144 -40.98 11.54 63.03
C LYS A 144 -40.49 11.12 64.38
N GLY A 145 -39.20 11.32 64.65
CA GLY A 145 -38.53 10.81 65.82
C GLY A 145 -38.44 9.28 65.80
N ARG A 146 -39.16 8.58 66.72
CA ARG A 146 -39.23 7.12 66.78
C ARG A 146 -40.54 6.53 66.23
N GLN A 147 -41.46 7.38 65.79
CA GLN A 147 -42.77 6.94 65.30
C GLN A 147 -42.75 6.85 63.75
N VAL A 148 -43.15 5.69 63.25
CA VAL A 148 -43.41 5.51 61.81
C VAL A 148 -44.75 6.17 61.49
N LEU A 149 -44.75 7.08 60.52
CA LEU A 149 -45.96 7.79 60.06
C LEU A 149 -46.64 7.06 58.93
N GLY A 150 -45.88 6.32 58.12
CA GLY A 150 -46.35 5.56 56.97
C GLY A 150 -45.25 5.30 55.95
N TYR A 151 -45.65 4.85 54.76
CA TYR A 151 -44.71 4.61 53.64
C TYR A 151 -45.19 5.44 52.44
N LEU A 152 -44.24 6.13 51.81
CA LEU A 152 -44.46 6.84 50.54
C LEU A 152 -43.83 6.02 49.45
N ARG A 153 -44.61 5.59 48.45
CA ARG A 153 -44.15 4.97 47.21
C ARG A 153 -44.31 5.98 46.09
N VAL A 154 -43.23 6.11 45.32
CA VAL A 154 -43.19 6.94 44.13
C VAL A 154 -42.82 6.03 42.97
N SER A 155 -43.65 6.03 41.93
CA SER A 155 -43.53 5.14 40.77
C SER A 155 -43.44 5.93 39.47
N HIS A 156 -42.63 5.45 38.53
CA HIS A 156 -42.47 6.06 37.22
C HIS A 156 -42.55 5.00 36.12
N PRO A 157 -43.28 5.26 35.02
CA PRO A 157 -43.37 4.30 33.91
C PRO A 157 -42.02 3.99 33.31
N TRP A 158 -41.73 2.71 33.02
CA TRP A 158 -40.47 2.22 32.49
C TRP A 158 -40.22 2.59 31.03
N PHE A 159 -41.23 3.14 30.31
CA PHE A 159 -41.09 3.46 28.89
C PHE A 159 -40.05 4.55 28.62
N GLU A 160 -39.75 5.42 29.57
CA GLU A 160 -38.64 6.41 29.46
C GLU A 160 -37.24 5.79 29.39
N VAL A 161 -37.10 4.53 29.85
CA VAL A 161 -35.86 3.77 29.62
C VAL A 161 -35.94 2.98 28.34
N THR A 162 -37.14 2.36 28.07
CA THR A 162 -37.23 1.44 26.93
C THR A 162 -37.31 2.13 25.57
N LYS A 163 -37.98 3.29 25.46
CA LYS A 163 -38.06 4.03 24.20
C LYS A 163 -36.67 4.51 23.73
N PRO A 164 -35.92 5.30 24.50
CA PRO A 164 -34.59 5.74 24.10
C PRO A 164 -33.61 4.59 23.90
N SER A 165 -33.71 3.53 24.74
CA SER A 165 -32.85 2.34 24.58
C SER A 165 -33.08 1.62 23.25
N ARG A 166 -34.35 1.52 22.80
CA ARG A 166 -34.72 0.90 21.52
C ARG A 166 -34.27 1.75 20.32
N GLU A 167 -34.46 3.05 20.40
CA GLU A 167 -33.96 4.00 19.38
C GLU A 167 -32.45 3.90 19.25
N LEU A 168 -31.74 3.92 20.39
CA LEU A 168 -30.27 3.75 20.41
C LEU A 168 -29.81 2.41 19.78
N ILE A 169 -30.50 1.30 20.06
CA ILE A 169 -30.21 0.01 19.44
C ILE A 169 -30.36 0.09 17.91
N PHE A 170 -31.43 0.73 17.44
CA PHE A 170 -31.69 0.89 16.01
C PHE A 170 -30.63 1.74 15.34
N ASP A 171 -30.28 2.89 15.94
CA ASP A 171 -29.24 3.80 15.42
C ASP A 171 -27.86 3.14 15.41
N LEU A 172 -27.50 2.45 16.49
CA LEU A 172 -26.25 1.69 16.56
C LEU A 172 -26.21 0.56 15.51
N ALA A 173 -27.30 -0.18 15.35
CA ALA A 173 -27.38 -1.26 14.36
C ALA A 173 -27.25 -0.72 12.92
N LEU A 174 -27.91 0.39 12.61
CA LEU A 174 -27.81 1.05 11.32
C LEU A 174 -26.38 1.57 11.07
N GLY A 175 -25.83 2.30 12.04
CA GLY A 175 -24.48 2.84 11.96
C GLY A 175 -23.40 1.76 11.79
N ILE A 176 -23.48 0.68 12.57
CA ILE A 176 -22.56 -0.47 12.47
C ILE A 176 -22.69 -1.14 11.10
N THR A 177 -23.90 -1.33 10.60
CA THR A 177 -24.13 -1.96 9.29
C THR A 177 -23.50 -1.14 8.18
N LEU A 178 -23.72 0.18 8.15
CA LEU A 178 -23.12 1.09 7.18
C LEU A 178 -21.59 1.10 7.27
N MET A 179 -21.04 1.07 8.49
CA MET A 179 -19.59 1.05 8.71
C MET A 179 -18.96 -0.26 8.24
N ILE A 180 -19.59 -1.41 8.52
CA ILE A 180 -19.13 -2.73 8.03
C ILE A 180 -19.14 -2.77 6.50
N LEU A 181 -20.18 -2.26 5.85
CA LEU A 181 -20.25 -2.19 4.39
C LEU A 181 -19.16 -1.29 3.81
N SER A 182 -18.93 -0.13 4.43
CA SER A 182 -17.86 0.79 4.03
C SER A 182 -16.46 0.17 4.17
N VAL A 183 -16.19 -0.50 5.30
CA VAL A 183 -14.90 -1.19 5.55
C VAL A 183 -14.71 -2.36 4.59
N ALA A 184 -15.78 -3.13 4.31
CA ALA A 184 -15.72 -4.23 3.35
C ALA A 184 -15.41 -3.74 1.93
N ALA A 185 -16.08 -2.67 1.48
CA ALA A 185 -15.85 -2.06 0.17
C ALA A 185 -14.44 -1.47 0.05
N SER A 186 -14.00 -0.70 1.05
CA SER A 186 -12.66 -0.11 1.09
C SER A 186 -11.57 -1.18 1.15
N GLY A 187 -11.74 -2.19 1.98
CA GLY A 187 -10.83 -3.32 2.10
C GLY A 187 -10.70 -4.12 0.80
N TRP A 188 -11.80 -4.33 0.10
CA TRP A 188 -11.81 -4.97 -1.21
C TRP A 188 -11.06 -4.16 -2.26
N PHE A 189 -11.27 -2.85 -2.29
CA PHE A 189 -10.62 -1.93 -3.23
C PHE A 189 -9.11 -1.81 -2.95
N LEU A 190 -8.73 -1.52 -1.70
CA LEU A 190 -7.32 -1.38 -1.30
C LEU A 190 -6.54 -2.68 -1.50
N SER A 191 -7.10 -3.82 -1.09
CA SER A 191 -6.48 -5.13 -1.29
C SER A 191 -6.28 -5.44 -2.78
N GLY A 192 -7.18 -4.96 -3.65
CA GLY A 192 -7.01 -5.05 -5.11
C GLY A 192 -5.79 -4.30 -5.59
N LYS A 193 -5.69 -3.02 -5.27
CA LYS A 193 -4.56 -2.17 -5.66
C LYS A 193 -3.22 -2.62 -5.07
N ALA A 194 -3.20 -3.03 -3.82
CA ALA A 194 -1.98 -3.49 -3.16
C ALA A 194 -1.42 -4.80 -3.75
N MET A 195 -2.30 -5.67 -4.27
CA MET A 195 -1.87 -6.96 -4.85
C MET A 195 -1.53 -6.90 -6.33
N GLU A 196 -1.86 -5.82 -7.03
CA GLU A 196 -1.57 -5.64 -8.46
C GLU A 196 -0.06 -5.69 -8.76
N PRO A 197 0.82 -4.92 -8.07
CA PRO A 197 2.26 -4.97 -8.32
C PRO A 197 2.88 -6.34 -8.01
N VAL A 198 2.37 -7.03 -6.97
CA VAL A 198 2.83 -8.38 -6.60
C VAL A 198 2.45 -9.39 -7.67
N GLY A 199 1.24 -9.26 -8.24
CA GLY A 199 0.78 -10.09 -9.34
C GLY A 199 1.63 -9.91 -10.59
N GLU A 200 1.94 -8.68 -10.97
CA GLU A 200 2.80 -8.38 -12.11
C GLU A 200 4.22 -8.91 -11.92
N SER A 201 4.82 -8.66 -10.74
CA SER A 201 6.17 -9.15 -10.42
C SER A 201 6.25 -10.69 -10.50
N TYR A 202 5.22 -11.37 -9.99
CA TYR A 202 5.15 -12.83 -10.08
C TYR A 202 5.02 -13.34 -11.52
N GLN A 203 4.21 -12.68 -12.35
CA GLN A 203 4.08 -13.02 -13.77
C GLN A 203 5.40 -12.80 -14.52
N ARG A 204 6.07 -11.67 -14.28
CA ARG A 204 7.39 -11.37 -14.85
C ARG A 204 8.42 -12.43 -14.45
N LEU A 205 8.46 -12.83 -13.17
CA LEU A 205 9.36 -13.89 -12.69
C LEU A 205 9.06 -15.23 -13.34
N LYS A 206 7.78 -15.60 -13.48
CA LYS A 206 7.36 -16.85 -14.12
C LYS A 206 7.76 -16.88 -15.59
N GLN A 207 7.52 -15.79 -16.31
CA GLN A 207 7.92 -15.64 -17.71
C GLN A 207 9.45 -15.76 -17.84
N PHE A 208 10.19 -14.99 -17.04
CA PHE A 208 11.65 -15.02 -17.01
C PHE A 208 12.21 -16.44 -16.77
N THR A 209 11.64 -17.19 -15.83
CA THR A 209 12.09 -18.56 -15.54
C THR A 209 11.81 -19.52 -16.70
N ALA A 210 10.65 -19.37 -17.35
CA ALA A 210 10.29 -20.18 -18.52
C ALA A 210 11.24 -19.90 -19.69
N ASP A 211 11.44 -18.63 -20.02
CA ASP A 211 12.28 -18.20 -21.15
C ASP A 211 13.76 -18.58 -20.92
N ALA A 212 14.27 -18.36 -19.70
CA ALA A 212 15.61 -18.79 -19.31
C ALA A 212 15.80 -20.31 -19.50
N SER A 213 14.80 -21.11 -19.09
CA SER A 213 14.84 -22.57 -19.23
C SER A 213 14.89 -23.01 -20.70
N HIS A 214 14.16 -22.32 -21.58
CA HIS A 214 14.18 -22.59 -23.01
C HIS A 214 15.51 -22.22 -23.66
N GLU A 215 16.05 -21.03 -23.34
CA GLU A 215 17.31 -20.54 -23.90
C GLU A 215 18.54 -21.31 -23.39
N LEU A 216 18.49 -21.90 -22.19
CA LEU A 216 19.52 -22.78 -21.67
C LEU A 216 19.46 -24.19 -22.29
N ARG A 217 18.28 -24.73 -22.53
CA ARG A 217 18.11 -26.11 -23.03
C ARG A 217 18.72 -26.31 -24.42
N SER A 218 18.54 -25.33 -25.32
CA SER A 218 19.02 -25.42 -26.70
C SER A 218 20.54 -25.58 -26.82
N PRO A 219 21.39 -24.71 -26.23
CA PRO A 219 22.84 -24.88 -26.28
C PRO A 219 23.32 -26.15 -25.58
N ILE A 220 22.69 -26.55 -24.46
CA ILE A 220 23.02 -27.80 -23.76
C ILE A 220 22.77 -28.99 -24.67
N ALA A 221 21.61 -29.08 -25.34
CA ALA A 221 21.30 -30.14 -26.27
C ALA A 221 22.30 -30.19 -27.44
N LEU A 222 22.69 -29.02 -28.00
CA LEU A 222 23.68 -28.97 -29.06
C LEU A 222 25.07 -29.40 -28.58
N ILE A 223 25.50 -29.03 -27.38
CA ILE A 223 26.73 -29.52 -26.77
C ILE A 223 26.71 -31.06 -26.65
N GLN A 224 25.63 -31.58 -26.07
CA GLN A 224 25.45 -33.04 -25.92
C GLN A 224 25.52 -33.76 -27.27
N THR A 225 24.82 -33.28 -28.29
CA THR A 225 24.83 -33.85 -29.63
C THR A 225 26.23 -33.84 -30.26
N ASN A 226 26.95 -32.71 -30.17
CA ASN A 226 28.31 -32.61 -30.72
C ASN A 226 29.30 -33.56 -30.00
N VAL A 227 29.17 -33.69 -28.66
CA VAL A 227 29.98 -34.61 -27.89
C VAL A 227 29.63 -36.08 -28.24
N GLN A 228 28.35 -36.43 -28.40
CA GLN A 228 27.94 -37.80 -28.78
C GLN A 228 28.42 -38.17 -30.18
N ILE A 229 28.35 -37.23 -31.14
CA ILE A 229 28.90 -37.45 -32.48
C ILE A 229 30.41 -37.69 -32.40
N ALA A 230 31.13 -36.83 -31.66
CA ALA A 230 32.60 -36.98 -31.49
C ALA A 230 32.96 -38.32 -30.86
N LEU A 231 32.20 -38.83 -29.89
CA LEU A 231 32.43 -40.14 -29.26
C LEU A 231 32.13 -41.29 -30.23
N ALA A 232 31.03 -41.21 -30.97
CA ALA A 232 30.64 -42.23 -31.94
C ALA A 232 31.67 -42.34 -33.10
N ASP A 233 32.21 -41.22 -33.57
CA ASP A 233 33.26 -41.17 -34.60
C ASP A 233 34.56 -41.78 -34.06
N LEU A 234 34.90 -41.59 -32.76
CA LEU A 234 36.07 -42.25 -32.11
C LEU A 234 35.89 -43.76 -32.02
N ASP A 235 34.72 -44.24 -31.67
CA ASP A 235 34.40 -45.67 -31.54
C ASP A 235 34.41 -46.42 -32.91
N ALA A 236 34.18 -45.68 -34.01
CA ALA A 236 34.18 -46.24 -35.36
C ALA A 236 35.57 -46.53 -35.95
N GLY A 237 36.66 -46.11 -35.28
CA GLY A 237 38.03 -46.52 -35.60
C GLY A 237 38.68 -45.92 -36.88
N GLU A 238 38.16 -44.78 -37.38
CA GLU A 238 38.72 -44.08 -38.54
C GLU A 238 39.78 -43.03 -38.11
N GLU A 239 40.99 -43.48 -37.87
CA GLU A 239 42.04 -42.65 -37.19
C GLU A 239 42.62 -41.47 -38.02
N GLU A 240 42.71 -41.57 -39.35
CA GLU A 240 43.45 -40.56 -40.14
C GLU A 240 42.68 -39.35 -40.66
N LYS A 241 41.35 -39.44 -40.85
CA LYS A 241 40.52 -38.32 -41.33
C LYS A 241 39.89 -37.47 -40.22
N ASN A 242 39.96 -37.93 -39.00
CA ASN A 242 39.11 -37.44 -37.91
C ASN A 242 39.67 -36.28 -37.10
N THR A 243 40.99 -36.03 -37.07
CA THR A 243 41.60 -34.97 -36.22
C THR A 243 41.09 -33.55 -36.53
N VAL A 244 40.84 -33.25 -37.80
CA VAL A 244 40.30 -31.94 -38.22
C VAL A 244 38.83 -31.80 -37.83
N GLN A 245 38.06 -32.87 -37.95
CA GLN A 245 36.65 -32.94 -37.64
C GLN A 245 36.44 -32.84 -36.12
N TYR A 246 37.19 -33.55 -35.32
CA TYR A 246 37.18 -33.42 -33.85
C TYR A 246 37.56 -32.04 -33.39
N LYS A 247 38.58 -31.41 -33.98
CA LYS A 247 38.96 -30.05 -33.67
C LYS A 247 37.85 -29.04 -33.99
N GLN A 248 37.10 -29.25 -35.08
CA GLN A 248 35.91 -28.44 -35.40
C GLN A 248 34.77 -28.65 -34.41
N GLN A 249 34.46 -29.89 -34.05
CA GLN A 249 33.43 -30.22 -33.08
C GLN A 249 33.74 -29.64 -31.69
N LEU A 250 35.01 -29.75 -31.21
CA LEU A 250 35.46 -29.18 -29.96
C LEU A 250 35.37 -27.67 -29.97
N LYS A 251 35.72 -27.00 -31.10
CA LYS A 251 35.55 -25.56 -31.25
C LYS A 251 34.09 -25.12 -31.24
N VAL A 252 33.16 -25.96 -31.69
CA VAL A 252 31.74 -25.69 -31.58
C VAL A 252 31.27 -25.81 -30.14
N VAL A 253 31.72 -26.88 -29.43
CA VAL A 253 31.41 -27.07 -28.01
C VAL A 253 31.95 -25.92 -27.17
N GLU A 254 33.21 -25.52 -27.41
CA GLU A 254 33.87 -24.38 -26.73
C GLU A 254 33.04 -23.10 -26.90
N ARG A 255 32.63 -22.74 -28.13
CA ARG A 255 31.79 -21.57 -28.42
C ARG A 255 30.44 -21.64 -27.75
N LEU A 256 29.79 -22.81 -27.74
CA LEU A 256 28.49 -23.01 -27.09
C LEU A 256 28.60 -22.86 -25.57
N THR A 257 29.69 -23.37 -24.98
CA THR A 257 29.96 -23.26 -23.55
C THR A 257 30.22 -21.81 -23.13
N GLN A 258 31.01 -21.06 -23.91
CA GLN A 258 31.28 -19.62 -23.69
C GLN A 258 29.96 -18.83 -23.79
N ARG A 259 29.12 -19.13 -24.79
CA ARG A 259 27.79 -18.52 -24.95
C ARG A 259 26.88 -18.82 -23.77
N LEU A 260 26.91 -20.07 -23.26
CA LEU A 260 26.14 -20.47 -22.09
C LEU A 260 26.60 -19.72 -20.84
N GLY A 261 27.91 -19.60 -20.63
CA GLY A 261 28.49 -18.82 -19.52
C GLY A 261 28.05 -17.34 -19.56
N LYS A 262 28.11 -16.72 -20.75
CA LYS A 262 27.61 -15.34 -20.94
C LYS A 262 26.12 -15.24 -20.61
N LEU A 263 25.30 -16.17 -21.09
CA LEU A 263 23.86 -16.19 -20.82
C LEU A 263 23.56 -16.29 -19.33
N VAL A 264 24.25 -17.18 -18.60
CA VAL A 264 24.11 -17.32 -17.14
C VAL A 264 24.48 -16.02 -16.42
N ASN A 265 25.59 -15.39 -16.80
CA ASN A 265 26.02 -14.12 -16.22
C ASN A 265 25.04 -12.98 -16.52
N ASP A 266 24.44 -12.97 -17.72
CA ASP A 266 23.40 -12.00 -18.11
C ASP A 266 22.13 -12.18 -17.26
N LEU A 267 21.71 -13.44 -17.03
CA LEU A 267 20.57 -13.77 -16.19
C LEU A 267 20.79 -13.40 -14.72
N LEU A 268 21.97 -13.72 -14.17
CA LEU A 268 22.32 -13.36 -12.80
C LEU A 268 22.37 -11.86 -12.59
N PHE A 269 22.88 -11.11 -13.57
CA PHE A 269 22.88 -9.65 -13.52
C PHE A 269 21.45 -9.10 -13.45
N LEU A 270 20.56 -9.51 -14.35
CA LEU A 270 19.17 -9.06 -14.36
C LEU A 270 18.43 -9.45 -13.07
N ALA A 271 18.67 -10.65 -12.54
CA ALA A 271 18.06 -11.08 -11.28
C ALA A 271 18.53 -10.24 -10.08
N ARG A 272 19.78 -9.81 -10.04
CA ARG A 272 20.29 -8.89 -9.00
C ARG A 272 19.67 -7.49 -9.12
N GLN A 273 19.53 -6.97 -10.32
CA GLN A 273 18.88 -5.68 -10.56
C GLN A 273 17.41 -5.69 -10.10
N ASP A 274 16.67 -6.76 -10.43
CA ASP A 274 15.27 -6.93 -10.01
C ASP A 274 15.08 -7.01 -8.48
N SER A 275 16.08 -7.55 -7.77
CA SER A 275 16.03 -7.67 -6.31
C SER A 275 16.27 -6.37 -5.55
N GLY A 276 16.69 -5.30 -6.24
CA GLY A 276 17.00 -4.00 -5.62
C GLY A 276 18.24 -4.04 -4.69
N ILE A 277 18.98 -5.15 -4.65
CA ILE A 277 20.21 -5.29 -3.86
C ILE A 277 21.36 -4.66 -4.65
N ASN A 278 21.40 -3.33 -4.63
CA ASN A 278 22.49 -2.59 -5.25
C ASN A 278 23.59 -2.34 -4.21
N THR A 279 24.61 -3.19 -4.23
CA THR A 279 25.85 -2.99 -3.44
C THR A 279 26.92 -2.27 -4.26
N ASP A 280 26.60 -1.86 -5.48
CA ASP A 280 27.56 -1.31 -6.41
C ASP A 280 27.95 0.12 -6.03
N LEU A 281 29.22 0.33 -5.79
CA LEU A 281 29.76 1.65 -5.48
C LEU A 281 29.83 2.50 -6.75
N PHE A 282 29.11 3.62 -6.75
CA PHE A 282 29.25 4.63 -7.78
C PHE A 282 30.51 5.46 -7.53
N SER A 283 31.29 5.68 -8.58
CA SER A 283 32.50 6.48 -8.55
C SER A 283 32.53 7.52 -9.68
N SER A 284 33.45 8.42 -9.62
CA SER A 284 33.71 9.35 -10.72
C SER A 284 34.12 8.57 -11.96
N CYS A 285 33.38 8.73 -13.05
CA CYS A 285 33.50 7.96 -14.28
C CYS A 285 33.62 8.92 -15.48
N PRO A 286 34.82 9.11 -16.05
CA PRO A 286 35.01 9.86 -17.28
C PRO A 286 34.49 9.06 -18.47
N LEU A 287 33.36 9.48 -19.01
CA LEU A 287 32.62 8.74 -20.04
C LEU A 287 33.30 8.76 -21.41
N ASP A 288 34.06 9.79 -21.69
CA ASP A 288 34.91 9.89 -22.88
C ASP A 288 35.98 8.80 -22.91
N ALA A 289 36.73 8.64 -21.81
CA ALA A 289 37.73 7.59 -21.67
C ALA A 289 37.13 6.19 -21.77
N LEU A 290 35.98 5.98 -21.11
CA LEU A 290 35.24 4.74 -21.19
C LEU A 290 34.80 4.39 -22.60
N LEU A 291 34.22 5.37 -23.33
CA LEU A 291 33.79 5.14 -24.72
C LEU A 291 34.99 4.90 -25.66
N MET A 292 36.14 5.56 -25.43
CA MET A 292 37.35 5.27 -26.18
C MET A 292 37.79 3.82 -25.99
N GLU A 293 37.83 3.33 -24.75
CA GLU A 293 38.18 1.93 -24.42
C GLU A 293 37.23 0.95 -25.12
N VAL A 294 35.91 1.15 -24.97
CA VAL A 294 34.90 0.27 -25.59
C VAL A 294 34.98 0.28 -27.12
N VAL A 295 35.17 1.45 -27.74
CA VAL A 295 35.29 1.55 -29.19
C VAL A 295 36.56 0.88 -29.69
N ASP A 296 37.70 1.07 -29.01
CA ASP A 296 38.97 0.43 -29.36
C ASP A 296 38.88 -1.10 -29.26
N GLU A 297 38.26 -1.63 -28.21
CA GLU A 297 38.03 -3.06 -28.06
C GLU A 297 37.17 -3.63 -29.20
N GLN A 298 36.12 -2.90 -29.64
CA GLN A 298 35.22 -3.32 -30.72
C GLN A 298 35.81 -3.07 -32.13
N GLN A 299 36.91 -2.28 -32.24
CA GLN A 299 37.50 -1.92 -33.53
C GLN A 299 38.02 -3.13 -34.30
N PHE A 300 38.53 -4.16 -33.61
CA PHE A 300 39.00 -5.40 -34.25
C PHE A 300 37.85 -6.12 -34.96
N VAL A 301 36.69 -6.26 -34.28
CA VAL A 301 35.49 -6.90 -34.82
C VAL A 301 34.93 -6.08 -35.98
N ALA A 302 34.94 -4.75 -35.87
CA ALA A 302 34.51 -3.85 -36.93
C ALA A 302 35.34 -4.03 -38.21
N ARG A 303 36.67 -4.10 -38.08
CA ARG A 303 37.59 -4.32 -39.20
C ARG A 303 37.37 -5.69 -39.88
N GLU A 304 37.24 -6.77 -39.09
CA GLU A 304 36.91 -8.09 -39.65
C GLU A 304 35.61 -8.09 -40.47
N LYS A 305 34.63 -7.31 -40.05
CA LYS A 305 33.34 -7.17 -40.73
C LYS A 305 33.33 -6.08 -41.82
N GLN A 306 34.45 -5.39 -42.03
CA GLN A 306 34.57 -4.26 -42.98
C GLN A 306 33.60 -3.12 -42.67
N ILE A 307 33.36 -2.84 -41.37
CA ILE A 307 32.46 -1.76 -40.89
C ILE A 307 33.33 -0.60 -40.41
N ASN A 308 32.93 0.62 -40.73
CA ASN A 308 33.60 1.83 -40.23
C ASN A 308 32.99 2.21 -38.87
N LEU A 309 33.74 2.05 -37.77
CA LEU A 309 33.35 2.43 -36.43
C LEU A 309 34.13 3.68 -36.01
N GLY A 310 33.44 4.75 -35.64
CA GLY A 310 34.04 6.00 -35.20
C GLY A 310 33.42 6.57 -33.94
N LEU A 311 34.26 7.20 -33.10
CA LEU A 311 33.84 7.98 -31.92
C LEU A 311 33.99 9.47 -32.23
N ASN A 312 32.99 10.26 -31.93
CA ASN A 312 32.95 11.70 -32.06
C ASN A 312 32.63 12.35 -30.70
N LEU A 313 33.53 13.15 -30.17
CA LEU A 313 33.30 13.95 -28.97
C LEU A 313 32.87 15.34 -29.41
N VAL A 314 31.63 15.74 -29.03
CA VAL A 314 31.09 17.04 -29.39
C VAL A 314 31.52 18.04 -28.32
N ASP A 315 32.51 18.86 -28.66
CA ASP A 315 33.04 19.88 -27.76
C ASP A 315 32.02 20.97 -27.44
N SER A 316 32.21 21.63 -26.27
CA SER A 316 31.38 22.76 -25.86
C SER A 316 31.49 23.93 -26.85
N PRO A 317 30.37 24.57 -27.19
CA PRO A 317 30.40 25.80 -28.01
C PRO A 317 30.95 27.03 -27.27
N LEU A 318 31.32 26.91 -25.98
CA LEU A 318 31.77 28.03 -25.14
C LEU A 318 33.28 28.21 -25.28
N THR A 319 33.68 29.30 -25.92
CA THR A 319 35.08 29.71 -26.23
C THR A 319 35.89 30.20 -25.02
N GLU A 320 35.31 30.28 -23.83
CA GLU A 320 35.96 30.76 -22.60
C GLU A 320 35.62 29.85 -21.39
N VAL A 321 36.13 28.62 -21.37
CA VAL A 321 35.93 27.70 -20.25
C VAL A 321 37.24 27.54 -19.47
N ASN A 322 37.16 27.59 -18.13
CA ASN A 322 38.25 27.32 -17.21
C ASN A 322 38.86 25.92 -17.47
N PRO A 323 40.18 25.74 -17.60
CA PRO A 323 40.81 24.46 -17.89
C PRO A 323 40.42 23.30 -16.94
N GLU A 324 40.15 23.60 -15.65
CA GLU A 324 39.68 22.61 -14.67
C GLU A 324 38.29 22.06 -14.95
N LEU A 325 37.42 22.83 -15.62
CA LEU A 325 36.09 22.40 -16.05
C LEU A 325 36.17 21.51 -17.29
N LEU A 326 37.20 21.63 -18.11
CA LEU A 326 37.41 20.82 -19.30
C LEU A 326 37.86 19.38 -18.96
N GLU A 327 38.69 19.19 -17.92
CA GLU A 327 39.12 17.86 -17.49
C GLU A 327 37.97 16.96 -17.01
N ASN A 328 36.90 17.54 -16.46
CA ASN A 328 35.74 16.80 -15.95
C ASN A 328 34.47 17.00 -16.82
N TRP A 329 34.63 17.50 -18.06
CA TRP A 329 33.48 17.88 -18.90
C TRP A 329 32.54 16.73 -19.22
N PHE A 330 33.08 15.53 -19.45
CA PHE A 330 32.35 14.31 -19.73
C PHE A 330 32.32 13.33 -18.54
N THR A 331 32.53 13.80 -17.33
CA THR A 331 32.56 12.94 -16.14
C THR A 331 31.17 12.89 -15.49
N LEU A 332 30.72 11.69 -15.15
CA LEU A 332 29.52 11.44 -14.36
C LEU A 332 29.82 10.57 -13.13
N THR A 333 28.89 10.45 -12.20
CA THR A 333 28.96 9.50 -11.09
C THR A 333 28.24 8.21 -11.50
N GLY A 334 28.99 7.10 -11.61
CA GLY A 334 28.41 5.83 -12.07
C GLY A 334 29.29 4.62 -11.75
N ASN A 335 28.83 3.44 -12.17
CA ASN A 335 29.57 2.20 -12.09
C ASN A 335 30.25 1.93 -13.45
N TRP A 336 31.60 1.95 -13.48
CA TRP A 336 32.42 1.76 -14.68
C TRP A 336 32.07 0.46 -15.43
N GLU A 337 32.07 -0.67 -14.73
CA GLU A 337 31.83 -1.98 -15.35
C GLU A 337 30.44 -2.09 -15.98
N GLN A 338 29.41 -1.53 -15.31
CA GLN A 338 28.07 -1.49 -15.87
C GLN A 338 27.99 -0.60 -17.10
N LEU A 339 28.59 0.57 -17.09
CA LEU A 339 28.60 1.47 -18.24
C LEU A 339 29.40 0.90 -19.42
N VAL A 340 30.55 0.24 -19.19
CA VAL A 340 31.28 -0.53 -20.22
C VAL A 340 30.36 -1.58 -20.82
N ARG A 341 29.66 -2.36 -19.99
CA ARG A 341 28.71 -3.39 -20.44
C ARG A 341 27.55 -2.81 -21.25
N LEU A 342 27.01 -1.64 -20.85
CA LEU A 342 25.98 -0.92 -21.56
C LEU A 342 26.42 -0.62 -23.01
N PHE A 343 27.54 0.08 -23.16
CA PHE A 343 27.99 0.52 -24.48
C PHE A 343 28.52 -0.62 -25.34
N THR A 344 29.15 -1.64 -24.74
CA THR A 344 29.50 -2.88 -25.42
C THR A 344 28.27 -3.58 -25.99
N ASN A 345 27.14 -3.62 -25.27
CA ASN A 345 25.90 -4.19 -25.78
C ASN A 345 25.29 -3.36 -26.94
N LEU A 346 25.28 -2.03 -26.83
CA LEU A 346 24.74 -1.17 -27.88
C LEU A 346 25.60 -1.21 -29.15
N ILE A 347 26.93 -1.06 -29.01
CA ILE A 347 27.88 -1.11 -30.15
C ILE A 347 27.93 -2.51 -30.74
N GLY A 348 27.90 -3.57 -29.91
CA GLY A 348 27.83 -4.95 -30.36
C GLY A 348 26.59 -5.26 -31.17
N ASN A 349 25.45 -4.71 -30.82
CA ASN A 349 24.22 -4.80 -31.61
C ASN A 349 24.37 -4.06 -32.94
N ALA A 350 24.90 -2.83 -32.95
CA ALA A 350 25.18 -2.10 -34.17
C ALA A 350 26.09 -2.89 -35.12
N LEU A 351 27.19 -3.47 -34.61
CA LEU A 351 28.09 -4.33 -35.37
C LEU A 351 27.45 -5.62 -35.89
N GLN A 352 26.46 -6.14 -35.18
CA GLN A 352 25.75 -7.37 -35.58
C GLN A 352 24.82 -7.15 -36.75
N TYR A 353 24.14 -5.99 -36.80
CA TYR A 353 23.07 -5.72 -37.74
C TYR A 353 23.48 -4.79 -38.91
N THR A 354 24.69 -4.24 -38.86
CA THR A 354 25.25 -3.43 -39.96
C THR A 354 25.92 -4.34 -40.98
N PRO A 355 25.60 -4.18 -42.28
CA PRO A 355 26.23 -4.93 -43.35
C PRO A 355 27.71 -4.45 -43.57
N PRO A 356 28.52 -5.26 -44.27
CA PRO A 356 29.85 -4.83 -44.70
C PRO A 356 29.82 -3.48 -45.44
N GLN A 357 30.82 -2.65 -45.24
CA GLN A 357 30.95 -1.25 -45.71
C GLN A 357 29.96 -0.26 -45.07
N GLY A 358 29.19 -0.69 -44.06
CA GLY A 358 28.36 0.20 -43.27
C GLY A 358 29.17 1.07 -42.29
N VAL A 359 28.46 2.01 -41.68
CA VAL A 359 29.05 3.00 -40.76
C VAL A 359 28.35 2.93 -39.39
N ILE A 360 29.15 2.94 -38.33
CA ILE A 360 28.65 3.07 -36.95
C ILE A 360 29.31 4.31 -36.34
N LYS A 361 28.48 5.23 -35.86
CA LYS A 361 28.93 6.45 -35.20
C LYS A 361 28.53 6.42 -33.73
N VAL A 362 29.50 6.63 -32.84
CA VAL A 362 29.28 6.89 -31.42
C VAL A 362 29.52 8.37 -31.18
N GLU A 363 28.55 9.11 -30.72
CA GLU A 363 28.66 10.54 -30.43
C GLU A 363 28.40 10.79 -28.93
N LEU A 364 29.33 11.49 -28.25
CA LEU A 364 29.19 11.94 -26.87
C LEU A 364 29.04 13.46 -26.86
N ALA A 365 27.98 13.95 -26.22
CA ALA A 365 27.74 15.38 -26.03
C ALA A 365 27.25 15.67 -24.62
N ARG A 366 27.60 16.83 -24.08
CA ARG A 366 26.99 17.37 -22.88
C ARG A 366 25.77 18.22 -23.28
N ILE A 367 24.62 17.98 -22.64
CA ILE A 367 23.39 18.72 -22.88
C ILE A 367 22.96 19.45 -21.62
N GLU A 368 22.60 20.71 -21.78
CA GLU A 368 22.12 21.59 -20.72
C GLU A 368 20.78 22.20 -21.10
N GLY A 369 19.86 22.34 -20.13
CA GLY A 369 18.60 23.04 -20.36
C GLY A 369 17.54 22.23 -21.14
N ILE A 370 16.87 22.88 -22.10
CA ILE A 370 15.80 22.25 -22.88
C ILE A 370 16.41 21.52 -24.09
N ASN A 371 16.22 20.21 -24.18
CA ASN A 371 16.52 19.49 -25.40
C ASN A 371 15.52 19.90 -26.51
N ARG A 372 15.99 20.62 -27.52
CA ARG A 372 15.15 21.12 -28.63
C ARG A 372 14.52 20.01 -29.47
N VAL A 373 15.12 18.81 -29.48
CA VAL A 373 14.65 17.66 -30.28
C VAL A 373 13.55 16.90 -29.58
N THR A 374 13.63 16.74 -28.25
CA THR A 374 12.65 15.96 -27.44
C THR A 374 11.68 16.84 -26.67
N GLY A 375 11.88 18.15 -26.59
CA GLY A 375 11.07 19.08 -25.80
C GLY A 375 11.21 18.92 -24.28
N MET A 376 12.08 18.05 -23.79
CA MET A 376 12.29 17.83 -22.36
C MET A 376 13.14 18.94 -21.75
N ARG A 377 12.70 19.46 -20.60
CA ARG A 377 13.47 20.38 -19.77
C ARG A 377 14.33 19.61 -18.79
N TYR A 378 15.63 19.84 -18.81
CA TYR A 378 16.57 19.29 -17.83
C TYR A 378 16.94 20.42 -16.84
N THR A 379 16.76 20.19 -15.56
CA THR A 379 17.18 21.12 -14.50
C THR A 379 18.66 21.03 -14.21
N ASN A 380 19.32 19.90 -14.58
CA ASN A 380 20.73 19.61 -14.38
C ASN A 380 21.38 19.25 -15.72
N SER A 381 22.72 19.36 -15.81
CA SER A 381 23.50 18.92 -16.97
C SER A 381 23.40 17.38 -17.13
N HIS A 382 23.33 16.91 -18.36
CA HIS A 382 23.28 15.49 -18.70
C HIS A 382 24.33 15.17 -19.77
N LEU A 383 24.84 13.93 -19.77
CA LEU A 383 25.62 13.39 -20.88
C LEU A 383 24.70 12.61 -21.83
N GLN A 384 24.81 12.92 -23.09
CA GLN A 384 24.08 12.23 -24.15
C GLN A 384 25.08 11.41 -24.98
N VAL A 385 24.84 10.10 -25.09
CA VAL A 385 25.57 9.21 -26.01
C VAL A 385 24.61 8.73 -27.08
N LYS A 386 24.97 8.95 -28.36
CA LYS A 386 24.25 8.41 -29.50
C LYS A 386 25.08 7.32 -30.16
N VAL A 387 24.48 6.15 -30.34
CA VAL A 387 25.05 5.06 -31.13
C VAL A 387 24.16 4.89 -32.35
N SER A 388 24.68 5.33 -33.51
CA SER A 388 23.95 5.32 -34.80
C SER A 388 24.61 4.32 -35.74
N ASP A 389 23.82 3.46 -36.37
CA ASP A 389 24.25 2.50 -37.39
C ASP A 389 23.50 2.67 -38.72
N THR A 390 24.10 2.20 -39.80
CA THR A 390 23.47 2.13 -41.12
C THR A 390 23.03 0.70 -41.45
N GLY A 391 22.50 0.00 -40.44
CA GLY A 391 22.10 -1.39 -40.54
C GLY A 391 20.69 -1.62 -41.13
N SER A 392 20.17 -2.81 -40.90
CA SER A 392 18.86 -3.24 -41.42
C SER A 392 17.67 -2.44 -40.88
N GLY A 393 17.86 -1.69 -39.81
CA GLY A 393 16.78 -1.01 -39.10
C GLY A 393 15.81 -1.97 -38.39
N ILE A 394 14.85 -1.38 -37.68
CA ILE A 394 13.89 -2.11 -36.83
C ILE A 394 12.47 -1.73 -37.28
N PRO A 395 11.58 -2.70 -37.47
CA PRO A 395 10.17 -2.42 -37.78
C PRO A 395 9.48 -1.67 -36.64
N ALA A 396 8.57 -0.75 -36.96
CA ALA A 396 7.89 0.10 -35.99
C ALA A 396 7.05 -0.69 -34.95
N ASP A 397 6.50 -1.83 -35.31
CA ASP A 397 5.74 -2.73 -34.44
C ASP A 397 6.61 -3.47 -33.42
N ALA A 398 7.94 -3.55 -33.66
CA ALA A 398 8.91 -4.16 -32.78
C ALA A 398 9.49 -3.17 -31.74
N LEU A 399 9.49 -1.86 -32.01
CA LEU A 399 10.09 -0.84 -31.15
C LEU A 399 9.59 -0.87 -29.70
N PRO A 400 8.27 -1.01 -29.41
CA PRO A 400 7.79 -1.04 -28.02
C PRO A 400 8.25 -2.24 -27.19
N LYS A 401 8.67 -3.33 -27.86
CA LYS A 401 9.08 -4.59 -27.23
C LYS A 401 10.59 -4.82 -27.24
N LEU A 402 11.33 -3.86 -27.80
CA LEU A 402 12.76 -4.03 -28.08
C LEU A 402 13.59 -4.28 -26.81
N PHE A 403 13.15 -3.77 -25.67
CA PHE A 403 13.80 -3.89 -24.37
C PHE A 403 13.26 -5.07 -23.53
N ASP A 404 12.23 -5.77 -24.05
CA ASP A 404 11.72 -6.96 -23.37
C ASP A 404 12.78 -8.06 -23.36
N ARG A 405 12.88 -8.81 -22.27
CA ARG A 405 13.82 -9.91 -22.12
C ARG A 405 13.54 -11.00 -23.13
N PHE A 406 14.60 -11.53 -23.76
CA PHE A 406 14.54 -12.56 -24.79
C PHE A 406 13.81 -12.15 -26.07
N TYR A 407 13.38 -10.88 -26.19
CA TYR A 407 12.72 -10.42 -27.39
C TYR A 407 13.71 -10.32 -28.55
N ARG A 408 13.29 -10.77 -29.72
CA ARG A 408 14.05 -10.73 -30.96
C ARG A 408 13.11 -10.45 -32.13
N VAL A 409 13.56 -9.59 -33.03
CA VAL A 409 12.84 -9.35 -34.29
C VAL A 409 13.00 -10.57 -35.19
N ASP A 410 11.89 -11.23 -35.56
CA ASP A 410 11.92 -12.41 -36.43
C ASP A 410 12.43 -12.07 -37.82
N PRO A 411 13.53 -12.71 -38.30
CA PRO A 411 14.04 -12.44 -39.67
C PRO A 411 13.05 -12.78 -40.76
N ALA A 412 12.10 -13.71 -40.48
CA ALA A 412 11.08 -14.13 -41.43
C ALA A 412 10.03 -13.05 -41.74
N ARG A 413 9.82 -12.07 -40.84
CA ARG A 413 8.90 -10.95 -41.07
C ARG A 413 9.54 -9.78 -41.83
N SER A 414 10.86 -9.69 -41.84
CA SER A 414 11.58 -8.58 -42.47
C SER A 414 11.85 -8.77 -43.96
N HIS A 415 11.65 -9.95 -44.53
CA HIS A 415 11.95 -10.24 -45.93
C HIS A 415 10.71 -10.76 -46.67
N LYS A 416 10.05 -9.90 -47.41
CA LYS A 416 9.21 -10.28 -48.58
C LYS A 416 10.12 -10.68 -49.77
N GLY A 417 10.84 -11.75 -49.63
CA GLY A 417 11.72 -12.18 -50.74
C GLY A 417 12.54 -13.38 -50.30
N GLY A 418 12.07 -14.57 -50.70
CA GLY A 418 12.68 -15.82 -50.35
C GLY A 418 14.15 -15.96 -50.66
N LYS A 419 14.90 -16.35 -49.67
CA LYS A 419 16.04 -17.30 -49.75
C LYS A 419 16.36 -17.70 -48.33
N THR A 420 16.44 -18.97 -48.07
CA THR A 420 16.84 -19.64 -46.83
C THR A 420 18.07 -18.98 -46.21
N ALA A 421 17.84 -18.08 -45.27
CA ALA A 421 18.91 -17.61 -44.38
C ALA A 421 19.09 -18.69 -43.28
N THR A 422 20.18 -19.45 -43.36
CA THR A 422 20.71 -20.24 -42.26
C THR A 422 20.83 -19.36 -41.03
N ALA A 423 19.97 -19.59 -40.05
CA ALA A 423 19.81 -18.79 -38.86
C ALA A 423 21.03 -18.96 -37.93
N THR A 424 22.09 -18.20 -38.19
CA THR A 424 23.15 -17.93 -37.21
C THR A 424 22.96 -16.57 -36.55
N THR A 425 21.75 -16.33 -36.04
CA THR A 425 21.50 -15.12 -35.22
C THR A 425 22.02 -15.38 -33.80
N THR A 426 23.17 -14.80 -33.50
CA THR A 426 24.03 -15.12 -32.33
C THR A 426 23.64 -14.38 -31.02
N GLY A 427 22.48 -13.72 -30.90
CA GLY A 427 22.09 -12.97 -29.72
C GLY A 427 21.14 -13.71 -28.77
N SER A 428 21.30 -13.57 -27.44
CA SER A 428 20.40 -14.10 -26.41
C SER A 428 19.09 -13.32 -26.27
N GLY A 429 18.96 -12.13 -26.87
CA GLY A 429 17.85 -11.23 -26.63
C GLY A 429 17.86 -10.55 -25.26
N LEU A 430 18.95 -10.66 -24.50
CA LEU A 430 19.10 -10.03 -23.18
C LEU A 430 19.91 -8.72 -23.22
N GLY A 431 20.70 -8.47 -24.27
CA GLY A 431 21.62 -7.33 -24.31
C GLY A 431 20.94 -5.97 -24.16
N LEU A 432 19.78 -5.75 -24.83
CA LEU A 432 19.04 -4.49 -24.71
C LEU A 432 18.26 -4.38 -23.39
N ALA A 433 17.77 -5.49 -22.86
CA ALA A 433 17.16 -5.50 -21.51
C ALA A 433 18.21 -5.17 -20.42
N ILE A 434 19.45 -5.67 -20.57
CA ILE A 434 20.57 -5.30 -19.69
C ILE A 434 20.94 -3.82 -19.85
N ALA A 435 20.96 -3.32 -21.09
CA ALA A 435 21.21 -1.90 -21.33
C ALA A 435 20.19 -1.01 -20.65
N GLN A 436 18.89 -1.35 -20.74
CA GLN A 436 17.84 -0.63 -20.04
C GLN A 436 18.01 -0.69 -18.53
N ALA A 437 18.24 -1.87 -17.95
CA ALA A 437 18.43 -2.05 -16.51
C ALA A 437 19.62 -1.22 -15.96
N ILE A 438 20.73 -1.14 -16.72
CA ILE A 438 21.90 -0.33 -16.35
C ILE A 438 21.53 1.16 -16.40
N ILE A 439 20.82 1.61 -17.41
CA ILE A 439 20.41 3.01 -17.57
C ILE A 439 19.44 3.41 -16.46
N GLU A 440 18.46 2.57 -16.13
CA GLU A 440 17.52 2.79 -15.01
C GLU A 440 18.28 2.88 -13.67
N HIS A 441 19.26 2.00 -13.46
CA HIS A 441 20.11 2.05 -12.26
C HIS A 441 20.92 3.36 -12.15
N HIS A 442 21.33 3.94 -13.27
CA HIS A 442 22.00 5.23 -13.34
C HIS A 442 21.02 6.41 -13.46
N GLN A 443 19.73 6.20 -13.24
CA GLN A 443 18.66 7.22 -13.34
C GLN A 443 18.64 7.95 -14.69
N GLY A 444 19.11 7.26 -15.74
CA GLY A 444 19.16 7.75 -17.11
C GLY A 444 17.91 7.40 -17.91
N GLN A 445 17.96 7.73 -19.19
CA GLN A 445 16.91 7.42 -20.18
C GLN A 445 17.54 6.89 -21.47
N ILE A 446 16.82 5.96 -22.13
CA ILE A 446 17.19 5.47 -23.46
C ILE A 446 16.03 5.71 -24.42
N GLN A 447 16.37 6.16 -25.62
CA GLN A 447 15.44 6.34 -26.74
C GLN A 447 15.98 5.62 -27.97
N VAL A 448 15.09 5.12 -28.81
CA VAL A 448 15.43 4.46 -30.08
C VAL A 448 14.68 5.11 -31.22
N ALA A 449 15.39 5.46 -32.27
CA ALA A 449 14.83 5.88 -33.54
C ALA A 449 15.37 4.96 -34.65
N SER A 450 14.48 4.33 -35.41
CA SER A 450 14.88 3.37 -36.45
C SER A 450 13.87 3.35 -37.58
N ASN A 451 14.39 3.29 -38.78
CA ASN A 451 13.63 3.06 -40.00
C ASN A 451 14.14 1.80 -40.70
N LEU A 452 13.24 0.97 -41.15
CA LEU A 452 13.62 -0.29 -41.81
C LEU A 452 14.41 0.00 -43.11
N GLY A 453 15.64 -0.55 -43.18
CA GLY A 453 16.54 -0.35 -44.33
C GLY A 453 17.44 0.89 -44.25
N GLU A 454 17.25 1.79 -43.28
CA GLU A 454 18.04 3.02 -43.12
C GLU A 454 19.03 2.96 -41.94
N GLY A 455 18.75 2.11 -40.94
CA GLY A 455 19.54 1.94 -39.75
C GLY A 455 18.84 2.28 -38.46
N THR A 456 19.61 2.30 -37.35
CA THR A 456 19.08 2.54 -36.01
C THR A 456 19.96 3.54 -35.24
N THR A 457 19.32 4.38 -34.44
CA THR A 457 20.01 5.28 -33.50
C THR A 457 19.47 5.05 -32.08
N PHE A 458 20.33 4.60 -31.19
CA PHE A 458 20.07 4.58 -29.78
C PHE A 458 20.63 5.86 -29.14
N THR A 459 19.81 6.56 -28.37
CA THR A 459 20.18 7.76 -27.62
C THR A 459 20.07 7.47 -26.14
N VAL A 460 21.20 7.48 -25.43
CA VAL A 460 21.32 7.31 -23.98
C VAL A 460 21.54 8.67 -23.34
N ILE A 461 20.79 8.98 -22.29
CA ILE A 461 20.90 10.23 -21.55
C ILE A 461 21.18 9.87 -20.09
N LEU A 462 22.33 10.30 -19.56
CA LEU A 462 22.76 10.03 -18.19
C LEU A 462 22.91 11.34 -17.40
N PRO A 463 22.39 11.43 -16.17
CA PRO A 463 22.50 12.62 -15.36
C PRO A 463 23.94 12.80 -14.83
N ILE A 464 24.40 14.05 -14.79
CA ILE A 464 25.63 14.42 -14.09
C ILE A 464 25.22 14.78 -12.66
N PHE A 465 25.57 13.93 -11.69
CA PHE A 465 25.36 14.22 -10.28
C PHE A 465 26.53 15.09 -9.77
N ASP A 466 26.28 16.37 -9.51
CA ASP A 466 27.26 17.24 -8.86
C ASP A 466 27.27 16.95 -7.35
N LYS A 467 28.45 16.58 -6.81
CA LYS A 467 28.64 16.39 -5.36
C LYS A 467 28.19 17.57 -4.50
N ARG A 468 28.23 18.79 -5.06
CA ARG A 468 27.77 20.01 -4.36
C ARG A 468 26.26 19.98 -4.04
N SER A 469 25.45 19.31 -4.85
CA SER A 469 24.01 19.20 -4.61
C SER A 469 23.67 18.25 -3.46
N GLN A 470 24.50 17.23 -3.21
CA GLN A 470 24.32 16.33 -2.06
C GLN A 470 24.78 16.98 -0.75
N GLU A 471 25.88 17.72 -0.74
CA GLU A 471 26.34 18.45 0.46
C GLU A 471 25.37 19.59 0.85
N SER A 472 24.73 20.26 -0.11
CA SER A 472 23.71 21.27 0.18
C SER A 472 22.42 20.65 0.70
N GLY A 473 22.01 19.47 0.21
CA GLY A 473 20.83 18.74 0.69
C GLY A 473 21.00 18.17 2.11
N VAL A 474 22.20 17.68 2.44
CA VAL A 474 22.50 17.19 3.80
C VAL A 474 22.59 18.35 4.78
N ARG A 475 23.23 19.47 4.38
CA ARG A 475 23.28 20.68 5.21
C ARG A 475 21.90 21.28 5.50
N SER A 476 21.00 21.29 4.51
CA SER A 476 19.64 21.79 4.69
C SER A 476 18.83 20.91 5.66
N GLN A 477 19.03 19.59 5.62
CA GLN A 477 18.37 18.67 6.57
C GLN A 477 18.95 18.77 7.98
N GLU A 478 20.27 18.94 8.13
CA GLU A 478 20.89 19.18 9.43
C GLU A 478 20.48 20.53 10.03
N GLU A 479 20.35 21.57 9.22
CA GLU A 479 19.87 22.89 9.66
C GLU A 479 18.38 22.86 10.08
N GLU A 480 17.52 22.11 9.36
CA GLU A 480 16.10 21.93 9.75
C GLU A 480 15.96 21.07 11.02
N GLU A 481 16.78 20.04 11.21
CA GLU A 481 16.78 19.26 12.46
C GLU A 481 17.32 20.07 13.66
N GLU A 482 18.35 20.90 13.46
CA GLU A 482 18.86 21.77 14.52
C GLU A 482 17.85 22.86 14.89
N GLU A 483 17.19 23.46 13.92
CA GLU A 483 16.13 24.43 14.16
C GLU A 483 14.92 23.79 14.86
N GLY A 484 14.56 22.57 14.49
CA GLY A 484 13.53 21.77 15.14
C GLY A 484 13.86 21.42 16.60
N ARG A 485 15.16 21.14 16.90
CA ARG A 485 15.64 20.91 18.28
C ARG A 485 15.60 22.20 19.11
N ARG A 486 16.07 23.34 18.56
CA ARG A 486 16.03 24.64 19.24
C ARG A 486 14.60 25.09 19.58
N LYS A 487 13.65 24.91 18.66
CA LYS A 487 12.22 25.20 18.91
C LYS A 487 11.60 24.31 20.00
N LYS A 488 12.01 23.03 20.07
CA LYS A 488 11.57 22.11 21.14
C LYS A 488 12.18 22.49 22.51
N GLU A 489 13.42 22.91 22.58
CA GLU A 489 14.06 23.36 23.82
C GLU A 489 13.47 24.69 24.33
N GLU A 490 13.21 25.64 23.42
CA GLU A 490 12.57 26.91 23.75
C GLU A 490 11.12 26.72 24.26
N GLY A 491 10.38 25.75 23.66
CA GLY A 491 9.05 25.37 24.11
C GLY A 491 9.04 24.63 25.47
N ARG A 492 10.13 23.96 25.84
CA ARG A 492 10.28 23.40 27.19
C ARG A 492 10.58 24.46 28.24
N ARG A 493 11.49 25.41 27.96
CA ARG A 493 11.82 26.50 28.90
C ARG A 493 10.59 27.41 29.20
N LYS A 494 9.72 27.64 28.22
CA LYS A 494 8.47 28.41 28.42
C LYS A 494 7.37 27.68 29.20
N LYS A 495 7.55 26.40 29.49
CA LYS A 495 6.63 25.61 30.33
C LYS A 495 7.16 25.40 31.75
N GLU A 496 8.42 25.72 32.02
CA GLU A 496 9.06 25.63 33.31
C GLU A 496 9.14 27.01 34.02
N GLU A 497 8.84 28.12 33.31
CA GLU A 497 8.51 29.46 33.87
C GLU A 497 6.97 29.60 34.02
#